data_f35458c820fc086b583868d9673d9807
#
_entry.id   f35458c820fc086b583868d9673d9807
#
_cell.length_a   1.000
_cell.length_b   1.000
_cell.length_c   1.000
_cell.angle_alpha   90.00
_cell.angle_beta   90.00
_cell.angle_gamma   90.00
#
_symmetry.space_group_name_H-M   'P 1'
#
loop_
_entity.id
_entity.type
_entity.pdbx_description
1 polymer ?
#
loop_
_entity_poly.entity_id
_entity_poly.type
_entity_poly.pdbx_seq_one_letter_code
_entity_poly.pdbx_strand_id
1 'polypeptide(L)'
;MAISGALKLRRHDALKMTGRLFKLRRDINLVSNVLDVPELFWSEASLKELYDAVREYVEIKPRVQVLNEKLGVASDFVRHSVITICGSLFLTSTLGLARRYSRSFE
;
A
#
# COMPACT_ATOMS: atom_id res chain seq x y z
N MET A 1 -14.02 12.49 -10.02
CA MET A 1 -12.73 11.98 -10.50
C MET A 1 -12.15 12.93 -11.50
N ALA A 2 -10.89 13.31 -11.35
CA ALA A 2 -10.29 14.36 -12.17
C ALA A 2 -10.06 13.88 -13.59
N ILE A 3 -10.67 14.56 -14.54
CA ILE A 3 -10.52 14.33 -16.00
C ILE A 3 -9.07 14.55 -16.47
N SER A 4 -8.22 15.16 -15.64
CA SER A 4 -6.82 15.47 -15.97
C SER A 4 -5.78 14.48 -15.42
N GLY A 5 -6.18 13.36 -14.81
CA GLY A 5 -5.25 12.36 -14.24
C GLY A 5 -4.38 12.86 -13.06
N ALA A 6 -4.45 14.14 -12.71
CA ALA A 6 -3.69 14.70 -11.61
C ALA A 6 -4.51 14.66 -10.32
N LEU A 7 -4.05 13.89 -9.35
CA LEU A 7 -4.62 13.86 -8.01
C LEU A 7 -4.20 15.12 -7.23
N LYS A 8 -5.18 15.93 -6.85
CA LYS A 8 -4.98 17.04 -5.90
C LYS A 8 -4.96 16.51 -4.46
N LEU A 9 -4.02 15.64 -4.12
CA LEU A 9 -3.82 15.16 -2.76
C LEU A 9 -2.80 16.05 -2.04
N ARG A 10 -3.12 16.46 -0.80
CA ARG A 10 -2.14 17.10 0.07
C ARG A 10 -1.10 16.07 0.52
N ARG A 11 0.16 16.48 0.68
CA ARG A 11 1.26 15.60 1.14
C ARG A 11 0.89 14.83 2.42
N HIS A 12 0.26 15.51 3.37
CA HIS A 12 -0.16 14.89 4.63
C HIS A 12 -1.18 13.76 4.41
N ASP A 13 -2.16 13.97 3.53
CA ASP A 13 -3.20 12.98 3.23
C ASP A 13 -2.61 11.76 2.50
N ALA A 14 -1.66 12.00 1.59
CA ALA A 14 -0.94 10.93 0.90
C ALA A 14 -0.11 10.07 1.86
N LEU A 15 0.62 10.68 2.80
CA LEU A 15 1.36 9.97 3.84
C LEU A 15 0.43 9.17 4.78
N LYS A 16 -0.71 9.75 5.15
CA LYS A 16 -1.72 9.07 5.96
C LYS A 16 -2.32 7.87 5.24
N MET A 17 -2.58 7.97 3.94
CA MET A 17 -3.03 6.85 3.12
C MET A 17 -1.98 5.75 3.04
N THR A 18 -0.72 6.10 2.81
CA THR A 18 0.39 5.16 2.81
C THR A 18 0.45 4.37 4.11
N GLY A 19 0.38 5.04 5.26
CA GLY A 19 0.37 4.38 6.57
C GLY A 19 -0.82 3.42 6.75
N ARG A 20 -2.00 3.79 6.28
CA ARG A 20 -3.18 2.91 6.30
C ARG A 20 -3.01 1.67 5.43
N LEU A 21 -2.45 1.80 4.23
CA LEU A 21 -2.18 0.67 3.34
C LEU A 21 -1.17 -0.30 3.94
N PHE A 22 -0.10 0.21 4.56
CA PHE A 22 0.86 -0.63 5.28
C PHE A 22 0.22 -1.38 6.45
N LYS A 23 -0.64 -0.72 7.22
CA LYS A 23 -1.39 -1.37 8.31
C LYS A 23 -2.28 -2.48 7.77
N LEU A 24 -3.07 -2.24 6.74
CA LEU A 24 -3.96 -3.24 6.13
C LEU A 24 -3.16 -4.43 5.60
N ARG A 25 -2.04 -4.19 4.92
CA ARG A 25 -1.19 -5.27 4.41
C ARG A 25 -0.62 -6.12 5.54
N ARG A 26 -0.18 -5.49 6.62
CA ARG A 26 0.28 -6.20 7.81
C ARG A 26 -0.85 -7.03 8.43
N ASP A 27 -2.02 -6.43 8.60
CA ASP A 27 -3.15 -7.08 9.26
C ASP A 27 -3.63 -8.31 8.47
N ILE A 28 -3.63 -8.26 7.14
CA ILE A 28 -3.98 -9.40 6.29
C ILE A 28 -2.93 -10.53 6.38
N ASN A 29 -1.64 -10.21 6.37
CA ASN A 29 -0.59 -11.22 6.23
C ASN A 29 -0.04 -11.74 7.56
N LEU A 30 -0.05 -10.94 8.62
CA LEU A 30 0.62 -11.26 9.90
C LEU A 30 -0.35 -11.42 11.06
N VAL A 31 -1.38 -10.56 11.16
CA VAL A 31 -2.25 -10.55 12.34
C VAL A 31 -3.37 -11.58 12.22
N SER A 32 -3.85 -11.83 11.01
CA SER A 32 -4.97 -12.75 10.79
C SER A 32 -4.60 -14.24 10.88
N ASN A 33 -3.30 -14.59 10.79
CA ASN A 33 -2.80 -15.98 10.74
C ASN A 33 -3.59 -16.87 9.74
N VAL A 34 -4.23 -16.25 8.75
CA VAL A 34 -5.14 -16.91 7.82
C VAL A 34 -4.42 -17.96 6.97
N LEU A 35 -3.10 -17.81 6.81
CA LEU A 35 -2.27 -18.69 6.00
C LEU A 35 -1.64 -19.84 6.81
N ASP A 36 -1.62 -19.73 8.12
CA ASP A 36 -1.00 -20.71 9.00
C ASP A 36 -1.98 -21.82 9.39
N VAL A 37 -1.47 -23.03 9.62
CA VAL A 37 -2.24 -24.14 10.15
C VAL A 37 -2.18 -24.05 11.67
N PRO A 38 -3.33 -23.95 12.37
CA PRO A 38 -3.35 -23.92 13.84
C PRO A 38 -2.65 -25.13 14.45
N GLU A 39 -1.96 -24.94 15.55
CA GLU A 39 -1.20 -25.97 16.26
C GLU A 39 -2.02 -27.21 16.63
N LEU A 40 -3.32 -27.02 16.90
CA LEU A 40 -4.27 -28.10 17.17
C LEU A 40 -4.28 -29.19 16.10
N PHE A 41 -4.02 -28.84 14.84
CA PHE A 41 -4.07 -29.77 13.72
C PHE A 41 -2.71 -30.43 13.41
N TRP A 42 -1.66 -30.14 14.18
CA TRP A 42 -0.33 -30.72 13.95
C TRP A 42 -0.22 -32.15 14.46
N SER A 43 -0.97 -32.48 15.53
CA SER A 43 -0.95 -33.80 16.16
C SER A 43 -1.89 -34.82 15.51
N GLU A 44 -2.89 -34.38 14.77
CA GLU A 44 -3.97 -35.20 14.22
C GLU A 44 -4.04 -35.09 12.69
N ALA A 45 -3.48 -36.09 11.99
CA ALA A 45 -3.39 -36.10 10.52
C ALA A 45 -4.77 -36.03 9.84
N SER A 46 -5.78 -36.71 10.37
CA SER A 46 -7.13 -36.70 9.83
C SER A 46 -7.80 -35.34 9.92
N LEU A 47 -7.60 -34.62 11.03
CA LEU A 47 -8.10 -33.26 11.21
C LEU A 47 -7.39 -32.27 10.31
N LYS A 48 -6.11 -32.49 10.04
CA LYS A 48 -5.32 -31.67 9.12
C LYS A 48 -5.86 -31.78 7.69
N GLU A 49 -6.13 -32.99 7.22
CA GLU A 49 -6.71 -33.21 5.89
C GLU A 49 -8.07 -32.52 5.74
N LEU A 50 -8.93 -32.65 6.75
CA LEU A 50 -10.23 -31.98 6.77
C LEU A 50 -10.06 -30.45 6.77
N TYR A 51 -9.15 -29.91 7.56
CA TYR A 51 -8.85 -28.48 7.61
C TYR A 51 -8.36 -27.96 6.25
N ASP A 52 -7.44 -28.68 5.62
CA ASP A 52 -6.90 -28.31 4.31
C ASP A 52 -8.01 -28.36 3.23
N ALA A 53 -8.88 -29.36 3.24
CA ALA A 53 -10.02 -29.47 2.33
C ALA A 53 -11.02 -28.30 2.50
N VAL A 54 -11.36 -27.95 3.73
CA VAL A 54 -12.23 -26.79 4.01
C VAL A 54 -11.57 -25.48 3.59
N ARG A 55 -10.28 -25.34 3.84
CA ARG A 55 -9.49 -24.16 3.47
C ARG A 55 -9.41 -23.97 1.95
N GLU A 56 -9.25 -25.06 1.20
CA GLU A 56 -9.27 -25.07 -0.25
C GLU A 56 -10.66 -24.73 -0.78
N TYR A 57 -11.72 -25.30 -0.21
CA TYR A 57 -13.09 -25.02 -0.58
C TYR A 57 -13.46 -23.52 -0.39
N VAL A 58 -13.02 -22.91 0.69
CA VAL A 58 -13.25 -21.49 0.99
C VAL A 58 -12.34 -20.56 0.17
N GLU A 59 -11.38 -21.12 -0.56
CA GLU A 59 -10.45 -20.38 -1.45
C GLU A 59 -9.66 -19.28 -0.70
N ILE A 60 -9.21 -19.55 0.52
CA ILE A 60 -8.54 -18.55 1.37
C ILE A 60 -7.27 -18.02 0.70
N LYS A 61 -6.41 -18.90 0.19
CA LYS A 61 -5.13 -18.49 -0.44
C LYS A 61 -5.35 -17.59 -1.67
N PRO A 62 -6.19 -17.96 -2.66
CA PRO A 62 -6.49 -17.10 -3.79
C PRO A 62 -7.06 -15.73 -3.39
N ARG A 63 -7.96 -15.71 -2.41
CA ARG A 63 -8.56 -14.45 -1.92
C ARG A 63 -7.54 -13.53 -1.27
N VAL A 64 -6.65 -14.06 -0.44
CA VAL A 64 -5.56 -13.28 0.17
C VAL A 64 -4.59 -12.76 -0.91
N GLN A 65 -4.29 -13.56 -1.93
CA GLN A 65 -3.45 -13.13 -3.04
C GLN A 65 -4.08 -11.94 -3.79
N VAL A 66 -5.35 -12.03 -4.17
CA VAL A 66 -6.07 -10.94 -4.84
C VAL A 66 -6.10 -9.67 -3.98
N LEU A 67 -6.29 -9.81 -2.66
CA LEU A 67 -6.23 -8.67 -1.75
C LEU A 67 -4.85 -8.03 -1.71
N ASN A 68 -3.79 -8.82 -1.68
CA ASN A 68 -2.41 -8.32 -1.70
C ASN A 68 -2.07 -7.62 -3.03
N GLU A 69 -2.54 -8.14 -4.15
CA GLU A 69 -2.39 -7.50 -5.47
C GLU A 69 -3.10 -6.14 -5.52
N LYS A 70 -4.35 -6.07 -5.05
CA LYS A 70 -5.09 -4.80 -4.96
C LYS A 70 -4.41 -3.79 -4.05
N LEU A 71 -3.88 -4.23 -2.91
CA LEU A 71 -3.12 -3.37 -2.00
C LEU A 71 -1.79 -2.92 -2.63
N GLY A 72 -1.15 -3.78 -3.43
CA GLY A 72 0.04 -3.42 -4.21
C GLY A 72 -0.24 -2.27 -5.17
N VAL A 73 -1.24 -2.41 -6.02
CA VAL A 73 -1.65 -1.37 -6.97
C VAL A 73 -2.02 -0.06 -6.27
N ALA A 74 -2.79 -0.13 -5.17
CA ALA A 74 -3.13 1.07 -4.39
C ALA A 74 -1.90 1.74 -3.77
N SER A 75 -0.94 0.95 -3.29
CA SER A 75 0.32 1.44 -2.72
C SER A 75 1.18 2.14 -3.78
N ASP A 76 1.31 1.56 -4.97
CA ASP A 76 2.07 2.14 -6.07
C ASP A 76 1.45 3.45 -6.56
N PHE A 77 0.14 3.51 -6.62
CA PHE A 77 -0.60 4.71 -6.97
C PHE A 77 -0.36 5.86 -5.97
N VAL A 78 -0.46 5.58 -4.66
CA VAL A 78 -0.19 6.58 -3.62
C VAL A 78 1.28 7.00 -3.63
N ARG A 79 2.20 6.06 -3.81
CA ARG A 79 3.65 6.33 -3.91
C ARG A 79 3.97 7.24 -5.10
N HIS A 80 3.39 6.98 -6.27
CA HIS A 80 3.56 7.85 -7.44
C HIS A 80 3.05 9.26 -7.16
N SER A 81 1.89 9.38 -6.53
CA SER A 81 1.33 10.69 -6.13
C SER A 81 2.24 11.44 -5.17
N VAL A 82 2.85 10.77 -4.18
CA VAL A 82 3.82 11.38 -3.25
C VAL A 82 5.06 11.87 -3.98
N ILE A 83 5.62 11.07 -4.90
CA ILE A 83 6.81 11.44 -5.67
C ILE A 83 6.52 12.66 -6.54
N THR A 84 5.37 12.71 -7.20
CA THR A 84 4.95 13.85 -8.03
C THR A 84 4.81 15.13 -7.21
N ILE A 85 4.21 15.05 -6.03
CA ILE A 85 4.08 16.20 -5.11
C ILE A 85 5.45 16.67 -4.62
N CYS A 86 6.35 15.77 -4.24
CA CYS A 86 7.70 16.11 -3.80
C CYS A 86 8.52 16.72 -4.94
N GLY A 87 8.41 16.18 -6.16
CA GLY A 87 9.12 16.71 -7.34
C GLY A 87 8.67 18.14 -7.70
N SER A 88 7.36 18.42 -7.64
CA SER A 88 6.85 19.76 -7.92
C SER A 88 7.29 20.79 -6.87
N LEU A 89 7.36 20.41 -5.60
CA LEU A 89 7.85 21.29 -4.53
C LEU A 89 9.34 21.58 -4.66
N PHE A 90 10.15 20.60 -5.09
CA PHE A 90 11.58 20.81 -5.35
C PHE A 90 11.81 21.79 -6.50
N LEU A 91 11.07 21.65 -7.61
CA LEU A 91 11.15 22.55 -8.76
C LEU A 91 10.73 24.00 -8.39
N THR A 92 9.69 24.18 -7.62
CA THR A 92 9.25 25.51 -7.17
C THR A 92 10.25 26.15 -6.21
N SER A 93 10.90 25.37 -5.35
CA SER A 93 11.94 25.86 -4.44
C SER A 93 13.20 26.30 -5.19
N THR A 94 13.67 25.51 -6.16
CA THR A 94 14.85 25.86 -6.95
C THR A 94 14.62 27.07 -7.86
N LEU A 95 13.45 27.17 -8.49
CA LEU A 95 13.07 28.35 -9.27
C LEU A 95 12.92 29.61 -8.41
N GLY A 96 12.42 29.48 -7.18
CA GLY A 96 12.32 30.58 -6.22
C GLY A 96 13.68 31.10 -5.78
N LEU A 97 14.67 30.21 -5.57
CA LEU A 97 16.05 30.58 -5.25
C LEU A 97 16.75 31.25 -6.42
N ALA A 98 16.60 30.73 -7.63
CA ALA A 98 17.17 31.31 -8.84
C ALA A 98 16.64 32.73 -9.09
N ARG A 99 15.34 32.97 -8.86
CA ARG A 99 14.72 34.29 -9.02
C ARG A 99 15.17 35.30 -7.94
N ARG A 100 15.50 34.85 -6.71
CA ARG A 100 16.07 35.71 -5.65
C ARG A 100 17.52 36.07 -5.98
N TYR A 101 18.29 35.13 -6.51
CA TYR A 101 19.68 35.36 -6.87
C TYR A 101 19.80 36.35 -8.03
N SER A 102 18.94 36.28 -9.05
CA SER A 102 18.92 37.24 -10.18
C SER A 102 18.61 38.67 -9.74
N ARG A 103 17.77 38.87 -8.72
CA ARG A 103 17.44 40.20 -8.19
C ARG A 103 18.54 40.85 -7.34
N SER A 104 19.54 40.09 -6.93
CA SER A 104 20.66 40.57 -6.11
C SER A 104 21.79 41.18 -6.95
N PHE A 105 21.70 41.10 -8.28
CA PHE A 105 22.70 41.62 -9.23
C PHE A 105 22.22 42.81 -10.05
N GLU A 106 21.02 43.33 -9.84
CA GLU A 106 20.53 44.62 -10.33
C GLU A 106 20.62 45.68 -9.22
#